data_a3f3efc6d5796cbfd6336e10166a582e
#
_entry.id   a3f3efc6d5796cbfd6336e10166a582e
#
_cell.length_a   1.000
_cell.length_b   1.000
_cell.length_c   1.000
_cell.angle_alpha   90.00
_cell.angle_beta   90.00
_cell.angle_gamma   90.00
#
_symmetry.space_group_name_H-M   'P 1'
#
loop_
_entity.id
_entity.type
_entity.pdbx_description
1 polymer ?
#
loop_
_entity_poly.entity_id
_entity_poly.type
_entity_poly.pdbx_seq_one_letter_code
_entity_poly.pdbx_strand_id
1 'polypeptide(L)'
;MNRKIAMPKFCILGASVAKSRKTAEGPIAGWGQYMAEFLSPAWEVRNFARDAMTARTYYTDRFAALLNVLEPGDIVALDFGGVEQRINVPLRYHGKREFKEFLKLYVEGIRAQGAIPVLLTPCSRCAFDVRGQVSDTRDGYPEVTREAAVETGAVFVDMNAHTGRLLQELGPARAKQYYRWLDAGEHPLHPDGMIDSTHFNHAGAREVARILASALAASPDIPVGTVDPATLVPGEYPPPAPEFTVVSPESALFAVDRVGTAPVFTSPAPGRAVSGLQKFAGTAGPDTGYLLFFSQGGYIGGTAVNEQGRFLWRRTMVWPAGEHTVQAVGIARAGGVTPIASLSFEVRDHVVPPVVDSPKSGSWVNPRPRFRGTAVPGVTKVMALEGERKKFRASSRVAASRSAMEPIGVWWYGWPSG
;
A
#
# COMPACT_ATOMS: atom_id res chain seq x y z
N MET A 1 -17.37 -20.47 -43.59
CA MET A 1 -16.27 -20.46 -42.61
C MET A 1 -16.86 -20.11 -41.25
N ASN A 2 -17.07 -21.10 -40.37
CA ASN A 2 -17.48 -20.84 -39.00
C ASN A 2 -16.31 -20.18 -38.27
N ARG A 3 -16.33 -18.88 -38.09
CA ARG A 3 -15.46 -18.22 -37.11
C ARG A 3 -15.84 -18.81 -35.75
N LYS A 4 -14.95 -19.62 -35.16
CA LYS A 4 -15.05 -19.98 -33.74
C LYS A 4 -15.12 -18.65 -32.98
N ILE A 5 -16.26 -18.32 -32.40
CA ILE A 5 -16.40 -17.15 -31.55
C ILE A 5 -15.43 -17.37 -30.40
N ALA A 6 -14.39 -16.55 -30.31
CA ALA A 6 -13.45 -16.62 -29.19
C ALA A 6 -14.22 -16.30 -27.89
N MET A 7 -13.93 -17.01 -26.82
CA MET A 7 -14.49 -16.70 -25.50
C MET A 7 -14.09 -15.29 -25.11
N PRO A 8 -15.01 -14.44 -24.65
CA PRO A 8 -14.66 -13.13 -24.13
C PRO A 8 -13.75 -13.27 -22.89
N LYS A 9 -12.82 -12.32 -22.74
CA LYS A 9 -11.83 -12.35 -21.68
C LYS A 9 -12.16 -11.35 -20.58
N PHE A 10 -12.00 -11.77 -19.35
CA PHE A 10 -11.92 -10.90 -18.19
C PHE A 10 -10.45 -10.73 -17.81
N CYS A 11 -9.87 -9.62 -18.22
CA CYS A 11 -8.47 -9.29 -17.98
C CYS A 11 -8.31 -8.51 -16.69
N ILE A 12 -7.31 -8.84 -15.89
CA ILE A 12 -7.02 -8.18 -14.61
C ILE A 12 -5.64 -7.55 -14.67
N LEU A 13 -5.59 -6.24 -14.52
CA LEU A 13 -4.37 -5.46 -14.38
C LEU A 13 -4.31 -4.90 -12.96
N GLY A 14 -3.13 -4.90 -12.37
CA GLY A 14 -2.98 -4.38 -11.02
C GLY A 14 -1.70 -4.81 -10.35
N ALA A 15 -1.69 -4.61 -9.04
CA ALA A 15 -0.55 -4.90 -8.18
C ALA A 15 -0.69 -6.27 -7.47
N SER A 16 0.03 -6.40 -6.36
CA SER A 16 0.19 -7.65 -5.62
C SER A 16 -1.10 -8.22 -5.04
N VAL A 17 -2.09 -7.38 -4.73
CA VAL A 17 -3.39 -7.79 -4.14
C VAL A 17 -4.30 -8.48 -5.14
N ALA A 18 -4.09 -8.25 -6.45
CA ALA A 18 -4.82 -8.92 -7.53
C ALA A 18 -4.06 -10.10 -8.14
N LYS A 19 -2.73 -10.20 -7.92
CA LYS A 19 -1.86 -11.18 -8.56
C LYS A 19 -2.18 -12.61 -8.16
N SER A 20 -2.28 -13.52 -9.13
CA SER A 20 -2.33 -14.97 -8.87
C SER A 20 -1.00 -15.45 -8.26
N ARG A 21 -1.09 -16.26 -7.20
CA ARG A 21 0.03 -16.78 -6.42
C ARG A 21 0.20 -18.27 -6.63
N LYS A 22 1.44 -18.73 -6.53
CA LYS A 22 1.75 -20.16 -6.47
C LYS A 22 1.58 -20.66 -5.03
N THR A 23 1.18 -21.91 -4.83
CA THR A 23 1.04 -22.52 -3.51
C THR A 23 2.31 -22.41 -2.66
N ALA A 24 3.48 -22.47 -3.29
CA ALA A 24 4.79 -22.32 -2.62
C ALA A 24 5.06 -20.90 -2.07
N GLU A 25 4.27 -19.89 -2.45
CA GLU A 25 4.40 -18.53 -1.89
C GLU A 25 3.77 -18.40 -0.49
N GLY A 26 3.18 -19.47 0.05
CA GLY A 26 2.56 -19.53 1.37
C GLY A 26 1.14 -18.98 1.39
N PRO A 27 0.66 -18.49 2.55
CA PRO A 27 -0.74 -18.13 2.73
C PRO A 27 -1.12 -16.78 2.09
N ILE A 28 -0.35 -16.30 1.13
CA ILE A 28 -0.69 -15.10 0.36
C ILE A 28 -1.48 -15.46 -0.89
N ALA A 29 -2.55 -14.74 -1.15
CA ALA A 29 -3.36 -14.88 -2.35
C ALA A 29 -3.77 -13.51 -2.90
N GLY A 30 -3.99 -13.43 -4.21
CA GLY A 30 -4.59 -12.25 -4.82
C GLY A 30 -6.00 -12.55 -5.29
N TRP A 31 -6.90 -11.58 -5.20
CA TRP A 31 -8.31 -11.76 -5.55
C TRP A 31 -8.51 -12.22 -7.01
N GLY A 32 -7.61 -11.82 -7.91
CA GLY A 32 -7.72 -12.18 -9.33
C GLY A 32 -7.59 -13.68 -9.62
N GLN A 33 -6.99 -14.47 -8.72
CA GLN A 33 -6.91 -15.92 -8.90
C GLN A 33 -8.24 -16.65 -8.64
N TYR A 34 -9.18 -15.97 -7.95
CA TYR A 34 -10.50 -16.52 -7.63
C TYR A 34 -11.61 -16.01 -8.53
N MET A 35 -11.32 -15.03 -9.41
CA MET A 35 -12.35 -14.43 -10.26
C MET A 35 -13.11 -15.45 -11.12
N ALA A 36 -12.42 -16.49 -11.61
CA ALA A 36 -13.05 -17.53 -12.43
C ALA A 36 -14.13 -18.34 -11.69
N GLU A 37 -14.14 -18.33 -10.35
CA GLU A 37 -15.18 -19.00 -9.56
C GLU A 37 -16.53 -18.28 -9.61
N PHE A 38 -16.52 -16.99 -9.96
CA PHE A 38 -17.68 -16.10 -9.89
C PHE A 38 -18.18 -15.67 -11.28
N LEU A 39 -17.37 -15.85 -12.29
CA LEU A 39 -17.77 -15.54 -13.67
C LEU A 39 -18.47 -16.74 -14.32
N SER A 40 -19.33 -16.44 -15.26
CA SER A 40 -19.92 -17.47 -16.11
C SER A 40 -18.82 -18.28 -16.83
N PRO A 41 -18.98 -19.60 -16.99
CA PRO A 41 -18.04 -20.45 -17.73
C PRO A 41 -17.81 -20.02 -19.19
N ALA A 42 -18.62 -19.10 -19.70
CA ALA A 42 -18.41 -18.50 -21.03
C ALA A 42 -17.26 -17.48 -21.07
N TRP A 43 -16.69 -17.10 -19.92
CA TRP A 43 -15.61 -16.11 -19.80
C TRP A 43 -14.28 -16.76 -19.46
N GLU A 44 -13.23 -16.32 -20.14
CA GLU A 44 -11.84 -16.67 -19.80
C GLU A 44 -11.23 -15.61 -18.88
N VAL A 45 -10.75 -15.99 -17.69
CA VAL A 45 -10.03 -15.05 -16.81
C VAL A 45 -8.54 -15.02 -17.16
N ARG A 46 -8.03 -13.83 -17.46
CA ARG A 46 -6.60 -13.58 -17.69
C ARG A 46 -6.04 -12.60 -16.69
N ASN A 47 -5.29 -13.11 -15.73
CA ASN A 47 -4.70 -12.28 -14.68
C ASN A 47 -3.27 -11.86 -15.04
N PHE A 48 -3.11 -10.58 -15.39
CA PHE A 48 -1.84 -9.94 -15.72
C PHE A 48 -1.25 -9.14 -14.55
N ALA A 49 -1.90 -9.11 -13.38
CA ALA A 49 -1.42 -8.38 -12.21
C ALA A 49 -0.06 -8.87 -11.73
N ARG A 50 0.79 -7.96 -11.23
CA ARG A 50 2.15 -8.26 -10.80
C ARG A 50 2.52 -7.47 -9.55
N ASP A 51 3.47 -8.02 -8.79
CA ASP A 51 3.95 -7.38 -7.57
C ASP A 51 4.50 -5.98 -7.84
N ALA A 52 4.13 -5.06 -6.96
CA ALA A 52 4.69 -3.72 -6.89
C ALA A 52 4.48 -2.83 -8.13
N MET A 53 3.64 -3.24 -9.06
CA MET A 53 3.27 -2.40 -10.20
C MET A 53 2.42 -1.22 -9.78
N THR A 54 2.66 -0.12 -10.44
CA THR A 54 1.89 1.11 -10.36
C THR A 54 1.22 1.37 -11.71
N ALA A 55 0.22 2.22 -11.76
CA ALA A 55 -0.42 2.59 -13.01
C ALA A 55 0.61 3.03 -14.06
N ARG A 56 1.60 3.85 -13.68
CA ARG A 56 2.67 4.29 -14.60
C ARG A 56 3.58 3.16 -15.04
N THR A 57 4.14 2.38 -14.10
CA THR A 57 5.12 1.34 -14.48
C THR A 57 4.48 0.24 -15.30
N TYR A 58 3.24 -0.12 -15.01
CA TYR A 58 2.52 -1.08 -15.82
C TYR A 58 2.21 -0.55 -17.21
N TYR A 59 1.81 0.73 -17.32
CA TYR A 59 1.53 1.38 -18.60
C TYR A 59 2.76 1.38 -19.51
N THR A 60 3.90 1.83 -18.97
CA THR A 60 5.14 1.93 -19.75
C THR A 60 5.72 0.58 -20.17
N ASP A 61 5.58 -0.43 -19.31
CA ASP A 61 6.31 -1.69 -19.50
C ASP A 61 5.48 -2.78 -20.19
N ARG A 62 4.14 -2.72 -20.09
CA ARG A 62 3.28 -3.86 -20.41
C ARG A 62 1.99 -3.55 -21.14
N PHE A 63 1.49 -2.34 -21.06
CA PHE A 63 0.15 -2.02 -21.56
C PHE A 63 0.02 -2.22 -23.08
N ALA A 64 1.04 -1.86 -23.85
CA ALA A 64 1.05 -2.09 -25.29
C ALA A 64 0.90 -3.58 -25.65
N ALA A 65 1.56 -4.46 -24.89
CA ALA A 65 1.45 -5.91 -25.10
C ALA A 65 0.04 -6.44 -24.76
N LEU A 66 -0.61 -5.86 -23.74
CA LEU A 66 -1.99 -6.19 -23.42
C LEU A 66 -2.93 -5.80 -24.56
N LEU A 67 -2.82 -4.58 -25.10
CA LEU A 67 -3.68 -4.12 -26.18
C LEU A 67 -3.69 -5.07 -27.39
N ASN A 68 -2.57 -5.73 -27.67
CA ASN A 68 -2.45 -6.68 -28.77
C ASN A 68 -3.25 -7.99 -28.57
N VAL A 69 -3.71 -8.27 -27.35
CA VAL A 69 -4.47 -9.51 -27.04
C VAL A 69 -5.92 -9.24 -26.69
N LEU A 70 -6.32 -7.97 -26.63
CA LEU A 70 -7.70 -7.59 -26.40
C LEU A 70 -8.53 -7.72 -27.66
N GLU A 71 -9.78 -8.12 -27.46
CA GLU A 71 -10.80 -8.24 -28.49
C GLU A 71 -12.03 -7.44 -28.09
N PRO A 72 -12.86 -7.01 -29.04
CA PRO A 72 -14.11 -6.32 -28.74
C PRO A 72 -15.00 -7.16 -27.82
N GLY A 73 -15.51 -6.52 -26.76
CA GLY A 73 -16.33 -7.17 -25.73
C GLY A 73 -15.56 -7.74 -24.55
N ASP A 74 -14.22 -7.77 -24.57
CA ASP A 74 -13.41 -8.10 -23.39
C ASP A 74 -13.63 -7.09 -22.26
N ILE A 75 -13.51 -7.51 -21.01
CA ILE A 75 -13.56 -6.65 -19.83
C ILE A 75 -12.14 -6.54 -19.25
N VAL A 76 -11.72 -5.33 -18.90
CA VAL A 76 -10.41 -5.08 -18.30
C VAL A 76 -10.56 -4.38 -16.96
N ALA A 77 -10.33 -5.10 -15.87
CA ALA A 77 -10.34 -4.58 -14.50
C ALA A 77 -8.97 -4.00 -14.13
N LEU A 78 -8.96 -2.76 -13.65
CA LEU A 78 -7.77 -1.96 -13.33
C LEU A 78 -7.70 -1.71 -11.82
N ASP A 79 -6.83 -2.44 -11.09
CA ASP A 79 -6.62 -2.34 -9.63
C ASP A 79 -5.29 -1.65 -9.33
N PHE A 80 -5.29 -0.32 -9.37
CA PHE A 80 -4.16 0.54 -9.06
C PHE A 80 -4.50 1.51 -7.90
N GLY A 81 -3.53 2.28 -7.43
CA GLY A 81 -3.69 3.25 -6.33
C GLY A 81 -3.20 2.76 -4.97
N GLY A 82 -2.86 1.46 -4.85
CA GLY A 82 -2.37 0.87 -3.61
C GLY A 82 -0.85 0.99 -3.39
N VAL A 83 -0.09 1.16 -4.46
CA VAL A 83 1.38 1.23 -4.47
C VAL A 83 1.87 2.65 -4.66
N GLU A 84 1.12 3.46 -5.40
CA GLU A 84 1.43 4.82 -5.82
C GLU A 84 1.66 5.79 -4.66
N GLN A 85 0.96 5.61 -3.57
CA GLN A 85 1.05 6.43 -2.36
C GLN A 85 2.40 6.33 -1.62
N ARG A 86 3.31 5.44 -2.05
CA ARG A 86 4.59 5.22 -1.38
C ARG A 86 5.62 6.30 -1.70
N ILE A 87 5.43 7.49 -1.15
CA ILE A 87 6.33 8.64 -1.34
C ILE A 87 7.81 8.34 -1.01
N ASN A 88 8.05 7.36 -0.14
CA ASN A 88 9.40 6.91 0.23
C ASN A 88 10.04 5.95 -0.79
N VAL A 89 9.30 5.50 -1.78
CA VAL A 89 9.80 4.69 -2.88
C VAL A 89 9.60 5.45 -4.18
N PRO A 90 10.50 6.36 -4.51
CA PRO A 90 10.29 7.32 -5.61
C PRO A 90 10.00 6.72 -6.98
N LEU A 91 10.43 5.48 -7.24
CA LEU A 91 10.09 4.77 -8.49
C LEU A 91 8.62 4.32 -8.53
N ARG A 92 7.98 4.24 -7.37
CA ARG A 92 6.58 3.80 -7.24
C ARG A 92 5.63 4.95 -6.92
N TYR A 93 6.16 6.03 -6.34
CA TYR A 93 5.33 7.18 -6.03
C TYR A 93 4.94 7.94 -7.29
N HIS A 94 3.65 8.24 -7.42
CA HIS A 94 3.13 9.27 -8.34
C HIS A 94 2.14 10.13 -7.59
N GLY A 95 2.13 11.42 -7.90
CA GLY A 95 1.10 12.34 -7.42
C GLY A 95 -0.27 11.98 -7.97
N LYS A 96 -1.30 12.37 -7.25
CA LYS A 96 -2.71 12.08 -7.57
C LYS A 96 -3.10 12.52 -8.99
N ARG A 97 -2.62 13.67 -9.45
CA ARG A 97 -2.85 14.15 -10.82
C ARG A 97 -2.23 13.23 -11.86
N GLU A 98 -0.97 12.85 -11.69
CA GLU A 98 -0.29 11.90 -12.60
C GLU A 98 -1.00 10.55 -12.62
N PHE A 99 -1.42 10.06 -11.46
CA PHE A 99 -2.18 8.82 -11.33
C PHE A 99 -3.50 8.88 -12.12
N LYS A 100 -4.26 9.99 -12.00
CA LYS A 100 -5.50 10.19 -12.74
C LYS A 100 -5.28 10.17 -14.25
N GLU A 101 -4.24 10.84 -14.74
CA GLU A 101 -3.94 10.84 -16.18
C GLU A 101 -3.61 9.44 -16.72
N PHE A 102 -2.88 8.61 -15.96
CA PHE A 102 -2.64 7.23 -16.35
C PHE A 102 -3.93 6.40 -16.40
N LEU A 103 -4.84 6.58 -15.44
CA LEU A 103 -6.14 5.88 -15.48
C LEU A 103 -6.93 6.26 -16.74
N LYS A 104 -6.92 7.54 -17.13
CA LYS A 104 -7.59 8.01 -18.36
C LYS A 104 -6.96 7.39 -19.61
N LEU A 105 -5.64 7.34 -19.70
CA LEU A 105 -4.92 6.69 -20.80
C LEU A 105 -5.24 5.20 -20.92
N TYR A 106 -5.40 4.50 -19.79
CA TYR A 106 -5.85 3.10 -19.79
C TYR A 106 -7.25 2.97 -20.38
N VAL A 107 -8.19 3.80 -19.92
CA VAL A 107 -9.58 3.78 -20.39
C VAL A 107 -9.64 4.03 -21.90
N GLU A 108 -8.91 5.03 -22.39
CA GLU A 108 -8.85 5.36 -23.82
C GLU A 108 -8.28 4.18 -24.64
N GLY A 109 -7.13 3.65 -24.26
CA GLY A 109 -6.49 2.55 -24.97
C GLY A 109 -7.31 1.26 -24.99
N ILE A 110 -7.98 0.92 -23.87
CA ILE A 110 -8.85 -0.26 -23.78
C ILE A 110 -10.08 -0.10 -24.67
N ARG A 111 -10.73 1.06 -24.63
CA ARG A 111 -11.89 1.35 -25.49
C ARG A 111 -11.55 1.34 -26.97
N ALA A 112 -10.36 1.79 -27.34
CA ALA A 112 -9.89 1.74 -28.73
C ALA A 112 -9.83 0.31 -29.29
N GLN A 113 -9.73 -0.72 -28.43
CA GLN A 113 -9.81 -2.13 -28.79
C GLN A 113 -11.27 -2.67 -28.75
N GLY A 114 -12.26 -1.84 -28.44
CA GLY A 114 -13.66 -2.27 -28.27
C GLY A 114 -13.90 -3.03 -26.95
N ALA A 115 -12.97 -2.98 -26.02
CA ALA A 115 -13.07 -3.61 -24.70
C ALA A 115 -13.65 -2.65 -23.64
N ILE A 116 -14.15 -3.19 -22.55
CA ILE A 116 -14.82 -2.47 -21.45
C ILE A 116 -13.83 -2.23 -20.31
N PRO A 117 -13.38 -1.00 -20.05
CA PRO A 117 -12.54 -0.70 -18.89
C PRO A 117 -13.38 -0.59 -17.62
N VAL A 118 -12.90 -1.23 -16.56
CA VAL A 118 -13.46 -1.18 -15.20
C VAL A 118 -12.42 -0.61 -14.24
N LEU A 119 -12.65 0.57 -13.71
CA LEU A 119 -11.77 1.19 -12.72
C LEU A 119 -12.15 0.73 -11.31
N LEU A 120 -11.18 0.14 -10.61
CA LEU A 120 -11.33 -0.31 -9.24
C LEU A 120 -10.56 0.61 -8.30
N THR A 121 -11.19 1.03 -7.19
CA THR A 121 -10.41 1.64 -6.11
C THR A 121 -9.59 0.58 -5.38
N PRO A 122 -8.40 0.93 -4.84
CA PRO A 122 -7.60 -0.03 -4.09
C PRO A 122 -8.33 -0.49 -2.82
N CYS A 123 -8.36 -1.78 -2.56
CA CYS A 123 -9.00 -2.36 -1.37
C CYS A 123 -8.47 -1.73 -0.07
N SER A 124 -9.30 -1.60 0.94
CA SER A 124 -8.91 -1.16 2.29
C SER A 124 -7.86 -2.09 2.89
N ARG A 125 -7.01 -1.57 3.75
CA ARG A 125 -6.12 -2.38 4.57
C ARG A 125 -6.80 -2.80 5.87
N CYS A 126 -6.39 -3.91 6.45
CA CYS A 126 -6.82 -4.31 7.79
C CYS A 126 -6.21 -3.35 8.83
N ALA A 127 -6.80 -2.18 8.96
CA ALA A 127 -6.37 -1.14 9.88
C ALA A 127 -7.59 -0.49 10.53
N PHE A 128 -7.56 -0.42 11.86
CA PHE A 128 -8.63 0.13 12.67
C PHE A 128 -8.08 1.19 13.61
N ASP A 129 -8.90 2.15 13.92
CA ASP A 129 -8.62 3.11 14.99
C ASP A 129 -8.93 2.52 16.38
N VAL A 130 -8.72 3.32 17.41
CA VAL A 130 -8.96 2.93 18.81
C VAL A 130 -10.42 2.62 19.13
N ARG A 131 -11.34 3.05 18.28
CA ARG A 131 -12.78 2.85 18.44
C ARG A 131 -13.28 1.65 17.65
N GLY A 132 -12.35 0.91 17.00
CA GLY A 132 -12.69 -0.20 16.11
C GLY A 132 -13.28 0.25 14.77
N GLN A 133 -13.08 1.52 14.39
CA GLN A 133 -13.48 2.01 13.07
C GLN A 133 -12.37 1.74 12.05
N VAL A 134 -12.76 1.34 10.85
CA VAL A 134 -11.81 1.16 9.76
C VAL A 134 -11.14 2.48 9.42
N SER A 135 -9.81 2.49 9.44
CA SER A 135 -9.02 3.68 9.15
C SER A 135 -8.84 3.88 7.64
N ASP A 136 -8.94 5.13 7.18
CA ASP A 136 -8.48 5.46 5.83
C ASP A 136 -6.96 5.26 5.72
N THR A 137 -6.57 4.40 4.80
CA THR A 137 -5.17 4.05 4.56
C THR A 137 -4.75 4.27 3.11
N ARG A 138 -5.62 4.92 2.30
CA ARG A 138 -5.41 5.04 0.85
C ARG A 138 -5.10 6.45 0.39
N ASP A 139 -5.01 7.43 1.30
CA ASP A 139 -4.52 8.79 1.02
C ASP A 139 -5.21 9.45 -0.19
N GLY A 140 -6.54 9.32 -0.30
CA GLY A 140 -7.33 9.96 -1.35
C GLY A 140 -7.15 9.38 -2.77
N TYR A 141 -6.46 8.27 -2.97
CA TYR A 141 -6.39 7.59 -4.28
C TYR A 141 -7.72 6.96 -4.71
N PRO A 142 -8.59 6.46 -3.80
CA PRO A 142 -9.95 6.07 -4.18
C PRO A 142 -10.75 7.19 -4.81
N GLU A 143 -10.68 8.40 -4.26
CA GLU A 143 -11.36 9.60 -4.78
C GLU A 143 -10.87 9.95 -6.19
N VAL A 144 -9.55 9.88 -6.41
CA VAL A 144 -8.96 10.13 -7.73
C VAL A 144 -9.40 9.08 -8.75
N THR A 145 -9.54 7.82 -8.34
CA THR A 145 -10.06 6.77 -9.22
C THR A 145 -11.51 7.03 -9.59
N ARG A 146 -12.33 7.48 -8.64
CA ARG A 146 -13.72 7.89 -8.88
C ARG A 146 -13.81 9.07 -9.84
N GLU A 147 -12.99 10.10 -9.61
CA GLU A 147 -12.90 11.26 -10.51
C GLU A 147 -12.56 10.83 -11.96
N ALA A 148 -11.55 9.97 -12.12
CA ALA A 148 -11.18 9.44 -13.43
C ALA A 148 -12.33 8.67 -14.10
N ALA A 149 -13.08 7.88 -13.32
CA ALA A 149 -14.25 7.17 -13.83
C ALA A 149 -15.35 8.12 -14.31
N VAL A 150 -15.65 9.16 -13.53
CA VAL A 150 -16.63 10.19 -13.89
C VAL A 150 -16.19 10.94 -15.15
N GLU A 151 -14.93 11.39 -15.21
CA GLU A 151 -14.41 12.14 -16.36
C GLU A 151 -14.39 11.32 -17.66
N THR A 152 -14.18 10.01 -17.54
CA THR A 152 -14.09 9.13 -18.72
C THR A 152 -15.37 8.36 -19.01
N GLY A 153 -16.34 8.33 -18.09
CA GLY A 153 -17.52 7.46 -18.18
C GLY A 153 -17.15 5.97 -18.15
N ALA A 154 -16.06 5.57 -17.50
CA ALA A 154 -15.68 4.18 -17.34
C ALA A 154 -16.53 3.50 -16.26
N VAL A 155 -16.72 2.18 -16.38
CA VAL A 155 -17.33 1.39 -15.30
C VAL A 155 -16.50 1.57 -14.05
N PHE A 156 -17.15 1.79 -12.92
CA PHE A 156 -16.49 2.08 -11.65
C PHE A 156 -16.98 1.14 -10.54
N VAL A 157 -16.03 0.55 -9.80
CA VAL A 157 -16.35 -0.23 -8.60
C VAL A 157 -15.50 0.29 -7.43
N ASP A 158 -16.19 0.74 -6.38
CA ASP A 158 -15.52 1.23 -5.17
C ASP A 158 -15.12 0.08 -4.24
N MET A 159 -14.06 -0.63 -4.61
CA MET A 159 -13.53 -1.73 -3.78
C MET A 159 -13.04 -1.25 -2.41
N ASN A 160 -12.61 0.02 -2.28
CA ASN A 160 -12.25 0.59 -0.99
C ASN A 160 -13.45 0.63 -0.05
N ALA A 161 -14.58 1.17 -0.52
CA ALA A 161 -15.81 1.22 0.27
C ALA A 161 -16.37 -0.18 0.56
N HIS A 162 -16.36 -1.08 -0.42
CA HIS A 162 -16.86 -2.45 -0.24
C HIS A 162 -16.03 -3.24 0.78
N THR A 163 -14.72 -3.24 0.63
CA THR A 163 -13.83 -3.94 1.58
C THR A 163 -13.78 -3.26 2.93
N GLY A 164 -13.91 -1.93 2.98
CA GLY A 164 -14.04 -1.18 4.25
C GLY A 164 -15.28 -1.59 5.03
N ARG A 165 -16.44 -1.77 4.37
CA ARG A 165 -17.65 -2.29 5.01
C ARG A 165 -17.46 -3.71 5.54
N LEU A 166 -16.88 -4.60 4.73
CA LEU A 166 -16.56 -5.96 5.17
C LEU A 166 -15.69 -5.94 6.43
N LEU A 167 -14.63 -5.14 6.44
CA LEU A 167 -13.75 -5.01 7.61
C LEU A 167 -14.50 -4.49 8.83
N GLN A 168 -15.39 -3.49 8.64
CA GLN A 168 -16.18 -2.91 9.73
C GLN A 168 -17.17 -3.94 10.31
N GLU A 169 -17.81 -4.73 9.48
CA GLU A 169 -18.73 -5.81 9.89
C GLU A 169 -18.00 -6.95 10.64
N LEU A 170 -16.80 -7.28 10.20
CA LEU A 170 -15.95 -8.29 10.85
C LEU A 170 -15.38 -7.80 12.17
N GLY A 171 -15.06 -6.53 12.26
CA GLY A 171 -14.32 -5.95 13.37
C GLY A 171 -12.85 -6.39 13.41
N PRO A 172 -12.03 -5.78 14.29
CA PRO A 172 -10.57 -5.94 14.29
C PRO A 172 -10.08 -7.39 14.44
N ALA A 173 -10.79 -8.19 15.22
CA ALA A 173 -10.37 -9.57 15.51
C ALA A 173 -10.57 -10.50 14.30
N ARG A 174 -11.79 -10.51 13.72
CA ARG A 174 -12.11 -11.40 12.59
C ARG A 174 -11.53 -10.93 11.27
N ALA A 175 -11.38 -9.62 11.07
CA ALA A 175 -10.81 -9.05 9.85
C ALA A 175 -9.40 -9.58 9.55
N LYS A 176 -8.58 -9.84 10.57
CA LYS A 176 -7.24 -10.41 10.42
C LYS A 176 -7.25 -11.75 9.68
N GLN A 177 -8.30 -12.55 9.84
CA GLN A 177 -8.44 -13.88 9.23
C GLN A 177 -8.62 -13.83 7.71
N TYR A 178 -8.81 -12.66 7.12
CA TYR A 178 -8.85 -12.44 5.68
C TYR A 178 -7.54 -11.92 5.10
N TYR A 179 -6.58 -11.57 5.98
CA TYR A 179 -5.29 -11.03 5.58
C TYR A 179 -4.17 -12.03 5.84
N ARG A 180 -2.99 -11.73 5.31
CA ARG A 180 -1.78 -12.49 5.58
C ARG A 180 -1.26 -12.15 6.99
N TRP A 181 -2.07 -12.43 7.98
CA TRP A 181 -1.79 -12.23 9.38
C TRP A 181 -1.68 -13.58 10.05
N LEU A 182 -0.48 -13.92 10.53
CA LEU A 182 -0.15 -15.22 11.05
C LEU A 182 0.41 -15.07 12.47
N ASP A 183 -0.02 -15.93 13.36
CA ASP A 183 0.61 -16.09 14.65
C ASP A 183 1.90 -16.93 14.55
N ALA A 184 2.77 -16.82 15.53
CA ALA A 184 3.99 -17.62 15.58
C ALA A 184 3.64 -19.12 15.58
N GLY A 185 4.33 -19.88 14.73
CA GLY A 185 4.10 -21.33 14.56
C GLY A 185 2.91 -21.71 13.68
N GLU A 186 2.12 -20.75 13.20
CA GLU A 186 0.94 -21.02 12.37
C GLU A 186 1.31 -21.49 10.94
N HIS A 187 2.45 -21.06 10.43
CA HIS A 187 2.84 -21.41 9.08
C HIS A 187 4.35 -21.70 8.96
N PRO A 188 4.75 -22.83 8.31
CA PRO A 188 6.16 -23.24 8.28
C PRO A 188 7.09 -22.27 7.55
N LEU A 189 6.61 -21.48 6.58
CA LEU A 189 7.40 -20.44 5.92
C LEU A 189 7.52 -19.16 6.74
N HIS A 190 6.75 -19.02 7.82
CA HIS A 190 6.74 -17.87 8.71
C HIS A 190 6.67 -18.34 10.16
N PRO A 191 7.72 -19.02 10.65
CA PRO A 191 7.71 -19.63 11.99
C PRO A 191 7.56 -18.60 13.11
N ASP A 192 8.00 -17.36 12.89
CA ASP A 192 7.88 -16.25 13.84
C ASP A 192 6.56 -15.46 13.68
N GLY A 193 5.63 -15.95 12.86
CA GLY A 193 4.42 -15.23 12.49
C GLY A 193 4.63 -14.13 11.45
N MET A 194 3.56 -13.44 11.09
CA MET A 194 3.60 -12.32 10.14
C MET A 194 2.42 -11.39 10.35
N ILE A 195 2.66 -10.10 10.30
CA ILE A 195 1.62 -9.07 10.33
C ILE A 195 1.63 -8.31 9.01
N ASP A 196 0.77 -8.74 8.08
CA ASP A 196 0.57 -8.08 6.79
C ASP A 196 -0.88 -7.64 6.66
N SER A 197 -1.12 -6.37 6.91
CA SER A 197 -2.45 -5.75 6.83
C SER A 197 -2.88 -5.39 5.40
N THR A 198 -2.07 -5.71 4.40
CA THR A 198 -2.29 -5.30 3.00
C THR A 198 -2.68 -6.46 2.12
N HIS A 199 -1.95 -7.58 2.22
CA HIS A 199 -2.17 -8.73 1.36
C HIS A 199 -3.17 -9.70 1.98
N PHE A 200 -4.00 -10.26 1.14
CA PHE A 200 -4.98 -11.25 1.54
C PHE A 200 -4.37 -12.63 1.68
N ASN A 201 -4.96 -13.46 2.51
CA ASN A 201 -4.85 -14.90 2.43
C ASN A 201 -5.88 -15.46 1.43
N HIS A 202 -6.00 -16.78 1.33
CA HIS A 202 -6.91 -17.44 0.39
C HIS A 202 -8.38 -17.09 0.63
N ALA A 203 -8.83 -17.07 1.90
CA ALA A 203 -10.21 -16.72 2.25
C ALA A 203 -10.53 -15.26 1.92
N GLY A 204 -9.64 -14.34 2.27
CA GLY A 204 -9.81 -12.92 1.99
C GLY A 204 -9.78 -12.61 0.49
N ALA A 205 -8.86 -13.20 -0.25
CA ALA A 205 -8.77 -13.01 -1.70
C ALA A 205 -10.03 -13.51 -2.42
N ARG A 206 -10.57 -14.67 -2.01
CA ARG A 206 -11.81 -15.23 -2.56
C ARG A 206 -13.00 -14.34 -2.25
N GLU A 207 -13.12 -13.85 -1.01
CA GLU A 207 -14.22 -12.96 -0.63
C GLU A 207 -14.16 -11.62 -1.37
N VAL A 208 -12.98 -11.05 -1.57
CA VAL A 208 -12.80 -9.83 -2.37
C VAL A 208 -13.20 -10.06 -3.83
N ALA A 209 -12.87 -11.21 -4.41
CA ALA A 209 -13.31 -11.56 -5.76
C ALA A 209 -14.84 -11.70 -5.84
N ARG A 210 -15.49 -12.31 -4.84
CA ARG A 210 -16.95 -12.41 -4.74
C ARG A 210 -17.61 -11.03 -4.66
N ILE A 211 -17.05 -10.13 -3.83
CA ILE A 211 -17.54 -8.75 -3.69
C ILE A 211 -17.45 -8.02 -5.03
N LEU A 212 -16.30 -8.12 -5.72
CA LEU A 212 -16.15 -7.52 -7.04
C LEU A 212 -17.17 -8.08 -8.03
N ALA A 213 -17.32 -9.40 -8.08
CA ALA A 213 -18.30 -10.05 -8.96
C ALA A 213 -19.73 -9.56 -8.67
N SER A 214 -20.10 -9.43 -7.38
CA SER A 214 -21.41 -8.89 -6.98
C SER A 214 -21.62 -7.45 -7.48
N ALA A 215 -20.59 -6.61 -7.38
CA ALA A 215 -20.65 -5.24 -7.87
C ALA A 215 -20.74 -5.17 -9.41
N LEU A 216 -20.04 -6.05 -10.12
CA LEU A 216 -20.13 -6.18 -11.57
C LEU A 216 -21.51 -6.65 -12.03
N ALA A 217 -22.10 -7.64 -11.34
CA ALA A 217 -23.44 -8.14 -11.64
C ALA A 217 -24.52 -7.05 -11.46
N ALA A 218 -24.31 -6.11 -10.55
CA ALA A 218 -25.22 -4.98 -10.30
C ALA A 218 -25.01 -3.79 -11.27
N SER A 219 -23.95 -3.80 -12.06
CA SER A 219 -23.63 -2.70 -12.99
C SER A 219 -24.39 -2.88 -14.31
N PRO A 220 -25.14 -1.86 -14.77
CA PRO A 220 -25.83 -1.90 -16.05
C PRO A 220 -24.88 -1.88 -17.26
N ASP A 221 -23.63 -1.46 -17.06
CA ASP A 221 -22.63 -1.31 -18.12
C ASP A 221 -21.80 -2.61 -18.32
N ILE A 222 -22.05 -3.63 -17.52
CA ILE A 222 -21.44 -4.95 -17.66
C ILE A 222 -22.42 -5.88 -18.38
N PRO A 223 -21.98 -6.61 -19.43
CA PRO A 223 -22.85 -7.51 -20.16
C PRO A 223 -23.56 -8.52 -19.26
N VAL A 224 -24.87 -8.68 -19.46
CA VAL A 224 -25.66 -9.67 -18.75
C VAL A 224 -25.08 -11.06 -18.99
N GLY A 225 -24.99 -11.88 -17.93
CA GLY A 225 -24.38 -13.21 -18.01
C GLY A 225 -22.86 -13.25 -17.90
N THR A 226 -22.20 -12.11 -17.60
CA THR A 226 -20.77 -12.08 -17.27
C THR A 226 -20.50 -12.80 -15.95
N VAL A 227 -21.32 -12.56 -14.94
CA VAL A 227 -21.23 -13.16 -13.61
C VAL A 227 -22.25 -14.29 -13.49
N ASP A 228 -21.87 -15.37 -12.83
CA ASP A 228 -22.79 -16.44 -12.44
C ASP A 228 -23.44 -16.10 -11.09
N PRO A 229 -24.74 -15.71 -11.06
CA PRO A 229 -25.42 -15.32 -9.83
C PRO A 229 -25.45 -16.41 -8.77
N ALA A 230 -25.42 -17.69 -9.16
CA ALA A 230 -25.46 -18.82 -8.25
C ALA A 230 -24.20 -18.92 -7.37
N THR A 231 -23.10 -18.30 -7.80
CA THR A 231 -21.82 -18.33 -7.08
C THR A 231 -21.66 -17.17 -6.08
N LEU A 232 -22.55 -16.18 -6.10
CA LEU A 232 -22.46 -14.97 -5.27
C LEU A 232 -22.87 -15.16 -3.81
N VAL A 233 -23.09 -16.39 -3.38
CA VAL A 233 -23.38 -16.69 -1.97
C VAL A 233 -22.17 -16.30 -1.13
N PRO A 234 -22.33 -15.50 -0.05
CA PRO A 234 -21.26 -15.21 0.87
C PRO A 234 -20.63 -16.52 1.38
N GLY A 235 -19.31 -16.59 1.35
CA GLY A 235 -18.59 -17.71 1.95
C GLY A 235 -18.89 -17.80 3.45
N GLU A 236 -18.72 -18.97 4.03
CA GLU A 236 -18.71 -19.09 5.48
C GLU A 236 -17.57 -18.21 6.03
N TYR A 237 -17.94 -17.25 6.87
CA TYR A 237 -16.93 -16.49 7.60
C TYR A 237 -16.17 -17.45 8.52
N PRO A 238 -14.85 -17.33 8.63
CA PRO A 238 -14.12 -18.10 9.63
C PRO A 238 -14.79 -17.90 11.00
N PRO A 239 -14.81 -18.94 11.86
CA PRO A 239 -15.43 -18.84 13.17
C PRO A 239 -14.93 -17.58 13.89
N PRO A 240 -15.81 -16.90 14.66
CA PRO A 240 -15.40 -15.72 15.38
C PRO A 240 -14.18 -16.09 16.25
N ALA A 241 -13.09 -15.38 16.05
CA ALA A 241 -12.00 -15.39 17.02
C ALA A 241 -12.62 -15.00 18.38
N PRO A 242 -12.13 -15.55 19.49
CA PRO A 242 -12.58 -15.13 20.83
C PRO A 242 -12.55 -13.60 20.85
N GLU A 243 -13.60 -13.00 21.37
CA GLU A 243 -13.80 -11.55 21.39
C GLU A 243 -12.56 -10.86 21.93
N PHE A 244 -11.75 -10.34 21.03
CA PHE A 244 -10.82 -9.29 21.40
C PHE A 244 -11.67 -8.03 21.51
N THR A 245 -12.06 -7.69 22.72
CA THR A 245 -12.46 -6.32 23.02
C THR A 245 -11.34 -5.44 22.47
N VAL A 246 -11.67 -4.45 21.63
CA VAL A 246 -10.69 -3.48 21.14
C VAL A 246 -10.23 -2.69 22.34
N VAL A 247 -9.12 -3.06 22.80
CA VAL A 247 -8.60 -2.66 24.05
C VAL A 247 -7.45 -1.77 23.70
N SER A 248 -7.37 -0.64 24.36
CA SER A 248 -6.18 0.20 24.35
C SER A 248 -4.93 -0.69 24.44
N PRO A 249 -3.76 -0.27 23.97
CA PRO A 249 -2.52 -1.04 24.13
C PRO A 249 -2.39 -1.59 25.54
N GLU A 250 -2.98 -0.94 26.51
CA GLU A 250 -2.95 -1.31 27.92
C GLU A 250 -3.78 -2.52 28.29
N SER A 251 -4.79 -2.87 27.52
CA SER A 251 -5.69 -3.93 27.91
C SER A 251 -5.72 -5.18 27.02
N ALA A 252 -5.52 -5.16 25.72
CA ALA A 252 -5.72 -6.34 24.84
C ALA A 252 -4.49 -7.19 24.59
N LEU A 253 -3.35 -6.57 24.51
CA LEU A 253 -2.08 -7.31 24.48
C LEU A 253 -1.65 -7.76 25.91
N PHE A 254 -2.41 -7.45 26.98
CA PHE A 254 -1.91 -7.31 28.32
C PHE A 254 -2.61 -8.16 29.40
N ALA A 255 -3.52 -9.02 29.01
CA ALA A 255 -3.83 -10.21 29.80
C ALA A 255 -2.72 -11.29 29.69
N VAL A 256 -1.61 -10.98 29.00
CA VAL A 256 -0.47 -11.88 28.78
C VAL A 256 0.66 -11.47 29.72
N ASP A 257 1.40 -12.43 30.21
CA ASP A 257 2.57 -12.19 31.08
C ASP A 257 3.57 -11.25 30.41
N ARG A 258 3.99 -10.24 31.14
CA ARG A 258 5.06 -9.36 30.70
C ARG A 258 6.42 -9.98 30.93
N VAL A 259 7.20 -10.09 29.89
CA VAL A 259 8.51 -10.73 29.91
C VAL A 259 9.59 -9.80 29.38
N GLY A 260 10.79 -9.92 29.90
CA GLY A 260 11.95 -9.18 29.42
C GLY A 260 11.92 -7.69 29.73
N THR A 261 12.57 -6.90 28.89
CA THR A 261 12.73 -5.45 29.03
C THR A 261 11.97 -4.70 27.94
N ALA A 262 11.50 -3.49 28.28
CA ALA A 262 10.88 -2.61 27.30
C ALA A 262 11.85 -2.30 26.15
N PRO A 263 11.35 -2.16 24.90
CA PRO A 263 12.16 -1.64 23.81
C PRO A 263 12.67 -0.22 24.11
N VAL A 264 13.81 0.13 23.56
CA VAL A 264 14.40 1.46 23.74
C VAL A 264 14.48 2.17 22.40
N PHE A 265 13.85 3.33 22.29
CA PHE A 265 14.00 4.19 21.11
C PHE A 265 15.33 4.94 21.18
N THR A 266 16.11 4.85 20.11
CA THR A 266 17.35 5.64 19.93
C THR A 266 17.17 6.75 18.90
N SER A 267 16.13 6.71 18.09
CA SER A 267 15.80 7.73 17.11
C SER A 267 14.28 7.73 16.83
N PRO A 268 13.64 8.92 16.76
CA PRO A 268 14.20 10.23 17.12
C PRO A 268 14.45 10.34 18.63
N ALA A 269 15.24 11.35 19.04
CA ALA A 269 15.37 11.67 20.46
C ALA A 269 14.02 12.19 21.00
N PRO A 270 13.67 11.91 22.27
CA PRO A 270 12.43 12.39 22.88
C PRO A 270 12.24 13.89 22.75
N GLY A 271 11.03 14.35 22.44
CA GLY A 271 10.67 15.75 22.30
C GLY A 271 11.25 16.46 21.07
N ARG A 272 11.96 15.75 20.20
CA ARG A 272 12.54 16.35 18.99
C ARG A 272 11.47 16.59 17.92
N ALA A 273 11.58 17.75 17.27
CA ALA A 273 10.82 18.01 16.05
C ALA A 273 11.36 17.17 14.88
N VAL A 274 10.46 16.53 14.15
CA VAL A 274 10.79 15.61 13.04
C VAL A 274 9.91 15.89 11.82
N SER A 275 10.23 15.25 10.71
CA SER A 275 9.39 15.29 9.51
C SER A 275 8.26 14.24 9.60
N GLY A 276 7.20 14.45 8.84
CA GLY A 276 6.10 13.47 8.73
C GLY A 276 6.54 12.09 8.19
N LEU A 277 7.76 11.94 7.70
CA LEU A 277 8.35 10.68 7.21
C LEU A 277 9.36 10.06 8.20
N GLN A 278 9.27 10.42 9.48
CA GLN A 278 10.20 9.96 10.51
C GLN A 278 10.37 8.44 10.52
N LYS A 279 11.63 8.01 10.60
CA LYS A 279 12.01 6.64 10.92
C LYS A 279 12.27 6.52 12.42
N PHE A 280 11.80 5.42 12.98
CA PHE A 280 12.03 5.06 14.39
C PHE A 280 13.06 3.94 14.43
N ALA A 281 14.09 4.11 15.24
CA ALA A 281 15.11 3.11 15.44
C ALA A 281 15.35 2.90 16.95
N GLY A 282 15.87 1.73 17.28
CA GLY A 282 16.15 1.42 18.66
C GLY A 282 16.64 0.00 18.87
N THR A 283 16.57 -0.43 20.13
CA THR A 283 16.95 -1.76 20.57
C THR A 283 15.83 -2.42 21.35
N ALA A 284 15.83 -3.73 21.38
CA ALA A 284 14.95 -4.56 22.18
C ALA A 284 15.75 -5.70 22.83
N GLY A 285 15.18 -6.31 23.84
CA GLY A 285 15.81 -7.44 24.53
C GLY A 285 16.11 -8.62 23.58
N PRO A 286 17.06 -9.51 23.93
CA PRO A 286 17.53 -10.58 23.05
C PRO A 286 16.44 -11.57 22.65
N ASP A 287 15.44 -11.77 23.51
CA ASP A 287 14.32 -12.67 23.21
C ASP A 287 13.19 -12.02 22.42
N THR A 288 13.29 -10.72 22.13
CA THR A 288 12.25 -10.01 21.37
C THR A 288 12.40 -10.30 19.88
N GLY A 289 11.42 -10.95 19.27
CA GLY A 289 11.42 -11.26 17.85
C GLY A 289 10.79 -10.18 16.98
N TYR A 290 9.78 -9.49 17.50
CA TYR A 290 9.00 -8.51 16.76
C TYR A 290 8.55 -7.35 17.65
N LEU A 291 8.34 -6.18 17.05
CA LEU A 291 7.76 -5.02 17.73
C LEU A 291 6.45 -4.61 17.08
N LEU A 292 5.47 -4.30 17.90
CA LEU A 292 4.22 -3.65 17.52
C LEU A 292 4.26 -2.19 17.94
N PHE A 293 3.81 -1.30 17.06
CA PHE A 293 3.74 0.14 17.33
C PHE A 293 2.30 0.61 17.37
N PHE A 294 2.03 1.48 18.32
CA PHE A 294 0.71 2.05 18.56
C PHE A 294 0.81 3.57 18.65
N SER A 295 -0.26 4.26 18.28
CA SER A 295 -0.44 5.70 18.51
C SER A 295 -1.90 5.98 18.79
N GLN A 296 -2.18 6.81 19.78
CA GLN A 296 -3.55 7.10 20.23
C GLN A 296 -4.37 5.82 20.50
N GLY A 297 -3.71 4.79 21.05
CA GLY A 297 -4.32 3.50 21.34
C GLY A 297 -4.53 2.57 20.13
N GLY A 298 -4.33 3.03 18.89
CA GLY A 298 -4.46 2.24 17.67
C GLY A 298 -3.15 1.63 17.20
N TYR A 299 -3.19 0.40 16.67
CA TYR A 299 -2.05 -0.24 16.03
C TYR A 299 -1.69 0.50 14.73
N ILE A 300 -0.43 0.88 14.57
CA ILE A 300 0.07 1.66 13.44
C ILE A 300 1.16 0.94 12.63
N GLY A 301 1.55 -0.25 13.02
CA GLY A 301 2.50 -1.08 12.28
C GLY A 301 3.46 -1.83 13.19
N GLY A 302 4.36 -2.60 12.60
CA GLY A 302 5.35 -3.37 13.33
C GLY A 302 6.59 -3.64 12.51
N THR A 303 7.62 -4.18 13.15
CA THR A 303 8.89 -4.55 12.53
C THR A 303 9.58 -5.68 13.27
N ALA A 304 10.30 -6.52 12.54
CA ALA A 304 11.14 -7.53 13.14
C ALA A 304 12.34 -6.90 13.88
N VAL A 305 12.77 -7.55 14.94
CA VAL A 305 14.02 -7.27 15.65
C VAL A 305 15.10 -8.19 15.09
N ASN A 306 16.23 -7.63 14.67
CA ASN A 306 17.32 -8.43 14.12
C ASN A 306 18.10 -9.18 15.23
N GLU A 307 19.06 -10.03 14.84
CA GLU A 307 19.87 -10.83 15.76
C GLU A 307 20.70 -9.99 16.74
N GLN A 308 21.02 -8.74 16.39
CA GLN A 308 21.72 -7.81 17.26
C GLN A 308 20.79 -7.03 18.19
N GLY A 309 19.52 -7.41 18.28
CA GLY A 309 18.51 -6.74 19.08
C GLY A 309 18.13 -5.34 18.56
N ARG A 310 18.37 -5.02 17.29
CA ARG A 310 18.08 -3.70 16.72
C ARG A 310 16.83 -3.74 15.88
N PHE A 311 16.07 -2.63 15.90
CA PHE A 311 14.94 -2.41 15.02
C PHE A 311 15.05 -1.11 14.26
N LEU A 312 14.43 -1.09 13.09
CA LEU A 312 14.18 0.10 12.27
C LEU A 312 12.78 0.02 11.70
N TRP A 313 11.94 0.97 12.05
CA TRP A 313 10.57 1.04 11.59
C TRP A 313 10.20 2.42 11.09
N ARG A 314 9.25 2.46 10.18
CA ARG A 314 8.61 3.69 9.73
C ARG A 314 7.15 3.41 9.40
N ARG A 315 6.29 4.31 9.88
CA ARG A 315 4.88 4.28 9.49
C ARG A 315 4.74 4.34 7.96
N THR A 316 3.80 3.59 7.40
CA THR A 316 3.51 3.62 5.95
C THR A 316 2.87 4.93 5.52
N MET A 317 2.14 5.59 6.42
CA MET A 317 1.52 6.90 6.21
C MET A 317 2.38 8.01 6.79
N VAL A 318 2.26 9.20 6.21
CA VAL A 318 2.87 10.42 6.73
C VAL A 318 2.22 10.76 8.07
N TRP A 319 3.03 11.16 9.04
CA TRP A 319 2.52 11.71 10.28
C TRP A 319 1.94 13.10 10.02
N PRO A 320 0.69 13.40 10.49
CA PRO A 320 0.19 14.76 10.44
C PRO A 320 1.05 15.69 11.32
N ALA A 321 0.95 17.00 11.08
CA ALA A 321 1.59 17.97 11.96
C ALA A 321 1.03 17.95 13.37
N GLY A 322 1.86 18.25 14.34
CA GLY A 322 1.49 18.30 15.75
C GLY A 322 2.27 17.34 16.62
N GLU A 323 1.85 17.24 17.86
CA GLU A 323 2.45 16.33 18.84
C GLU A 323 1.90 14.92 18.70
N HIS A 324 2.80 13.95 18.76
CA HIS A 324 2.48 12.53 18.67
C HIS A 324 3.21 11.74 19.75
N THR A 325 2.57 10.65 20.17
CA THR A 325 3.19 9.64 20.99
C THR A 325 3.10 8.29 20.27
N VAL A 326 4.23 7.63 20.13
CA VAL A 326 4.33 6.24 19.68
C VAL A 326 4.65 5.36 20.88
N GLN A 327 3.88 4.30 21.00
CA GLN A 327 4.13 3.23 21.97
C GLN A 327 4.65 2.02 21.22
N ALA A 328 5.62 1.31 21.79
CA ALA A 328 6.17 0.08 21.27
C ALA A 328 6.06 -1.05 22.29
N VAL A 329 5.65 -2.22 21.82
CA VAL A 329 5.57 -3.45 22.60
C VAL A 329 6.30 -4.53 21.84
N GLY A 330 7.18 -5.24 22.51
CA GLY A 330 7.88 -6.41 21.95
C GLY A 330 7.08 -7.68 22.14
N ILE A 331 7.13 -8.55 21.14
CA ILE A 331 6.66 -9.94 21.22
C ILE A 331 7.89 -10.81 21.43
N ALA A 332 7.93 -11.53 22.55
CA ALA A 332 9.02 -12.43 22.85
C ALA A 332 8.91 -13.72 22.00
N ARG A 333 10.05 -14.27 21.58
CA ARG A 333 10.13 -15.50 20.78
C ARG A 333 9.56 -16.72 21.51
N ALA A 334 9.72 -16.74 22.83
CA ALA A 334 9.18 -17.80 23.69
C ALA A 334 7.73 -17.58 24.13
N GLY A 335 7.07 -16.51 23.62
CA GLY A 335 5.75 -16.09 24.06
C GLY A 335 5.79 -15.00 25.12
N GLY A 336 4.68 -14.29 25.29
CA GLY A 336 4.57 -13.12 26.15
C GLY A 336 4.96 -11.80 25.45
N VAL A 337 4.74 -10.69 26.14
CA VAL A 337 5.00 -9.34 25.62
C VAL A 337 5.88 -8.56 26.56
N THR A 338 6.69 -7.66 26.03
CA THR A 338 7.54 -6.79 26.85
C THR A 338 6.73 -5.69 27.53
N PRO A 339 7.27 -5.03 28.56
CA PRO A 339 6.74 -3.74 29.00
C PRO A 339 6.71 -2.72 27.87
N ILE A 340 5.81 -1.72 27.96
CA ILE A 340 5.62 -0.70 26.94
C ILE A 340 6.75 0.31 26.98
N ALA A 341 7.30 0.65 25.81
CA ALA A 341 8.10 1.85 25.61
C ALA A 341 7.26 2.94 24.96
N SER A 342 7.40 4.18 25.42
CA SER A 342 6.72 5.33 24.83
C SER A 342 7.72 6.38 24.36
N LEU A 343 7.45 7.00 23.23
CA LEU A 343 8.25 8.10 22.67
C LEU A 343 7.31 9.21 22.18
N SER A 344 7.45 10.39 22.75
CA SER A 344 6.76 11.60 22.27
C SER A 344 7.67 12.43 21.38
N PHE A 345 7.11 13.00 20.31
CA PHE A 345 7.80 13.83 19.33
C PHE A 345 6.81 14.79 18.67
N GLU A 346 7.33 15.89 18.15
CA GLU A 346 6.55 16.88 17.39
C GLU A 346 6.78 16.68 15.89
N VAL A 347 5.72 16.64 15.11
CA VAL A 347 5.79 16.68 13.63
C VAL A 347 5.52 18.11 13.19
N ARG A 348 6.47 18.73 12.54
CA ARG A 348 6.28 20.04 11.93
C ARG A 348 5.92 19.88 10.46
N ASP A 349 4.85 20.55 10.06
CA ASP A 349 4.29 20.49 8.70
C ASP A 349 5.26 20.98 7.62
N HIS A 350 6.21 21.77 8.02
CA HIS A 350 7.21 22.24 7.10
C HIS A 350 8.48 21.41 7.23
N VAL A 351 8.59 20.39 6.38
CA VAL A 351 9.89 20.20 5.74
C VAL A 351 10.17 21.55 5.06
N VAL A 352 10.96 22.41 5.72
CA VAL A 352 11.40 23.65 5.08
C VAL A 352 11.91 23.24 3.71
N PRO A 353 11.34 23.76 2.61
CA PRO A 353 11.77 23.37 1.28
C PRO A 353 13.28 23.51 1.20
N PRO A 354 13.99 22.61 0.54
CA PRO A 354 15.42 22.80 0.35
C PRO A 354 15.63 24.13 -0.37
N VAL A 355 16.54 24.92 0.15
CA VAL A 355 16.93 26.18 -0.48
C VAL A 355 17.89 25.84 -1.61
N VAL A 356 17.57 26.28 -2.81
CA VAL A 356 18.51 26.18 -3.96
C VAL A 356 19.32 27.44 -4.06
N ASP A 357 20.63 27.31 -3.79
CA ASP A 357 21.58 28.44 -3.81
C ASP A 357 22.12 28.69 -5.22
N SER A 358 22.15 27.64 -6.05
CA SER A 358 22.64 27.70 -7.43
C SER A 358 21.99 26.60 -8.28
N PRO A 359 21.55 26.91 -9.50
CA PRO A 359 21.45 28.25 -10.08
C PRO A 359 20.37 29.09 -9.39
N LYS A 360 20.50 30.40 -9.42
CA LYS A 360 19.49 31.32 -8.89
C LYS A 360 18.24 31.31 -9.79
N SER A 361 17.09 31.54 -9.21
CA SER A 361 15.84 31.68 -9.97
C SER A 361 15.97 32.74 -11.06
N GLY A 362 15.52 32.44 -12.28
CA GLY A 362 15.60 33.32 -13.45
C GLY A 362 16.95 33.39 -14.14
N SER A 363 17.98 32.68 -13.64
CA SER A 363 19.30 32.69 -14.31
C SER A 363 19.30 31.73 -15.53
N TRP A 364 20.03 32.12 -16.57
CA TRP A 364 20.37 31.25 -17.68
C TRP A 364 21.28 30.12 -17.21
N VAL A 365 20.97 28.89 -17.58
CA VAL A 365 21.77 27.73 -17.23
C VAL A 365 22.08 26.91 -18.50
N ASN A 366 23.17 26.16 -18.46
CA ASN A 366 23.48 25.23 -19.53
C ASN A 366 22.48 24.06 -19.54
N PRO A 367 22.43 23.26 -20.61
CA PRO A 367 21.48 22.13 -20.70
C PRO A 367 21.61 21.07 -19.59
N ARG A 368 22.73 21.10 -18.84
CA ARG A 368 23.01 20.19 -17.71
C ARG A 368 23.41 20.99 -16.47
N PRO A 369 22.49 21.72 -15.84
CA PRO A 369 22.83 22.55 -14.69
C PRO A 369 23.18 21.70 -13.48
N ARG A 370 24.12 22.16 -12.67
CA ARG A 370 24.38 21.64 -11.34
C ARG A 370 23.58 22.44 -10.33
N PHE A 371 22.77 21.76 -9.52
CA PHE A 371 22.05 22.40 -8.42
C PHE A 371 22.84 22.24 -7.13
N ARG A 372 22.95 23.33 -6.38
CA ARG A 372 23.50 23.37 -5.02
C ARG A 372 22.49 24.03 -4.11
N GLY A 373 22.45 23.61 -2.86
CA GLY A 373 21.52 24.15 -1.90
C GLY A 373 21.69 23.55 -0.53
N THR A 374 20.79 23.92 0.34
CA THR A 374 20.74 23.45 1.72
C THR A 374 19.38 22.84 2.00
N ALA A 375 19.35 21.87 2.89
CA ALA A 375 18.11 21.29 3.42
C ALA A 375 18.22 21.12 4.93
N VAL A 376 17.07 21.02 5.58
CA VAL A 376 17.05 20.77 7.03
C VAL A 376 17.66 19.41 7.36
N PRO A 377 18.25 19.26 8.55
CA PRO A 377 18.78 17.98 9.01
C PRO A 377 17.76 16.85 8.92
N GLY A 378 18.19 15.67 8.49
CA GLY A 378 17.33 14.50 8.31
C GLY A 378 16.74 14.33 6.90
N VAL A 379 16.88 15.29 6.00
CA VAL A 379 16.56 15.13 4.58
C VAL A 379 17.65 14.30 3.92
N THR A 380 17.29 13.09 3.49
CA THR A 380 18.23 12.16 2.84
C THR A 380 18.17 12.21 1.31
N LYS A 381 17.13 12.84 0.75
CA LYS A 381 16.93 12.96 -0.70
C LYS A 381 16.16 14.23 -1.02
N VAL A 382 16.63 14.95 -2.02
CA VAL A 382 15.91 16.06 -2.63
C VAL A 382 15.49 15.66 -4.04
N MET A 383 14.26 15.97 -4.41
CA MET A 383 13.76 15.77 -5.76
C MET A 383 13.52 17.13 -6.40
N ALA A 384 14.00 17.30 -7.61
CA ALA A 384 13.62 18.42 -8.44
C ALA A 384 12.53 18.00 -9.42
N LEU A 385 11.53 18.85 -9.55
CA LEU A 385 10.39 18.66 -10.43
C LEU A 385 10.41 19.77 -11.48
N GLU A 386 10.08 19.44 -12.71
CA GLU A 386 9.75 20.43 -13.73
C GLU A 386 8.25 20.37 -13.96
N GLY A 387 7.55 21.42 -13.53
CA GLY A 387 6.11 21.33 -13.34
C GLY A 387 5.80 20.27 -12.29
N GLU A 388 4.92 19.33 -12.62
CA GLU A 388 4.65 18.16 -11.77
C GLU A 388 5.46 16.92 -12.18
N ARG A 389 6.35 17.04 -13.17
CA ARG A 389 7.17 15.92 -13.65
C ARG A 389 8.50 15.86 -12.92
N LYS A 390 8.84 14.68 -12.46
CA LYS A 390 10.11 14.40 -11.85
C LYS A 390 11.21 14.40 -12.90
N LYS A 391 12.16 15.32 -12.80
CA LYS A 391 13.30 15.39 -13.74
C LYS A 391 14.57 14.72 -13.23
N PHE A 392 14.84 14.75 -11.92
CA PHE A 392 16.04 14.11 -11.36
C PHE A 392 15.98 13.88 -9.86
N ARG A 393 16.89 13.05 -9.38
CA ARG A 393 17.14 12.78 -7.96
C ARG A 393 18.48 13.35 -7.56
N ALA A 394 18.54 13.87 -6.35
CA ALA A 394 19.78 14.07 -5.64
C ALA A 394 19.79 13.27 -4.36
N SER A 395 20.88 12.56 -4.07
CA SER A 395 21.15 12.00 -2.75
C SER A 395 22.12 12.92 -2.01
N SER A 396 21.80 13.30 -0.78
CA SER A 396 22.76 13.98 0.08
C SER A 396 23.71 12.95 0.71
N ARG A 397 25.01 13.19 0.65
CA ARG A 397 25.92 12.64 1.65
C ARG A 397 25.90 13.63 2.80
N VAL A 398 25.19 13.30 3.86
CA VAL A 398 25.21 14.08 5.10
C VAL A 398 26.48 13.70 5.85
N ALA A 399 27.44 14.61 5.93
CA ALA A 399 28.50 14.51 6.93
C ALA A 399 27.87 14.84 8.30
N ALA A 400 28.04 13.98 9.29
CA ALA A 400 27.53 14.21 10.64
C ALA A 400 28.30 15.38 11.28
N SER A 401 27.72 16.58 11.29
CA SER A 401 28.17 17.68 12.13
C SER A 401 26.99 18.41 12.77
N ARG A 402 27.24 18.87 13.98
CA ARG A 402 26.25 19.46 14.89
C ARG A 402 25.80 20.82 14.43
N SER A 403 24.47 21.03 14.38
CA SER A 403 23.80 22.33 14.37
C SER A 403 24.20 23.35 13.29
N ALA A 404 23.67 23.21 12.09
CA ALA A 404 23.39 24.24 11.09
C ALA A 404 22.79 23.61 9.82
N MET A 405 22.18 24.39 8.95
CA MET A 405 21.77 23.92 7.61
C MET A 405 23.03 23.42 6.88
N GLU A 406 23.02 22.16 6.45
CA GLU A 406 24.17 21.54 5.80
C GLU A 406 24.12 21.69 4.27
N PRO A 407 25.27 21.91 3.59
CA PRO A 407 25.30 22.00 2.14
C PRO A 407 25.05 20.66 1.47
N ILE A 408 24.17 20.65 0.47
CA ILE A 408 23.86 19.50 -0.35
C ILE A 408 24.69 19.58 -1.63
N GLY A 409 25.61 18.63 -1.81
CA GLY A 409 26.28 18.42 -3.09
C GLY A 409 25.44 17.51 -3.99
N VAL A 410 25.02 18.03 -5.13
CA VAL A 410 24.23 17.28 -6.12
C VAL A 410 25.10 16.90 -7.29
N TRP A 411 25.25 15.57 -7.54
CA TRP A 411 25.94 15.04 -8.71
C TRP A 411 24.93 14.54 -9.73
N TRP A 412 25.14 14.91 -10.98
CA TRP A 412 24.29 14.59 -12.11
C TRP A 412 24.86 13.43 -12.94
N TYR A 413 24.00 12.41 -13.25
CA TYR A 413 24.23 11.53 -14.36
C TYR A 413 23.09 11.72 -15.36
N GLY A 414 23.42 12.30 -16.52
CA GLY A 414 22.49 12.41 -17.64
C GLY A 414 22.45 11.13 -18.44
N TRP A 415 21.25 10.70 -18.82
CA TRP A 415 21.07 9.72 -19.88
C TRP A 415 21.13 10.43 -21.23
N PRO A 416 21.78 9.83 -22.24
CA PRO A 416 21.74 10.39 -23.58
C PRO A 416 20.32 10.28 -24.12
N SER A 417 19.82 11.37 -24.67
CA SER A 417 18.64 11.40 -25.53
C SER A 417 18.96 10.69 -26.83
N GLY A 418 18.35 9.55 -27.07
CA GLY A 418 18.19 8.90 -28.35
C GLY A 418 16.73 8.71 -28.60
#